data_54b6e0961aeded19317523ecfde58139
#
_entry.id   54b6e0961aeded19317523ecfde58139
#
_cell.length_a   1.000
_cell.length_b   1.000
_cell.length_c   1.000
_cell.angle_alpha   90.00
_cell.angle_beta   90.00
_cell.angle_gamma   90.00
#
_symmetry.space_group_name_H-M   'P 1'
#
loop_
_entity.id
_entity.type
_entity.pdbx_description
1 polymer ?
#
loop_
_entity_poly.entity_id
_entity_poly.type
_entity_poly.pdbx_seq_one_letter_code
_entity_poly.pdbx_strand_id
1 'polypeptide(L)'
;MEALAREIYEWCKANDLWMDITMYFDGKAWSYNNNWSQYDSRVDAPKKIDEDLYEYENRNPRDYFEYVREPNIFSMSFEGPLYHVLNAYVPGWIKLEEELQNIFKKYGLYYEMGHAWNLSAYEI
;
A
#
# COMPACT_ATOMS: atom_id res chain seq x y z
N MET A 1 -10.92 -5.86 4.03
CA MET A 1 -9.90 -4.96 3.43
C MET A 1 -9.27 -5.47 2.13
N GLU A 2 -9.48 -6.73 1.83
CA GLU A 2 -8.91 -7.28 0.58
C GLU A 2 -9.50 -6.61 -0.67
N ALA A 3 -10.80 -6.30 -0.67
CA ALA A 3 -11.43 -5.61 -1.80
C ALA A 3 -10.82 -4.22 -2.02
N LEU A 4 -10.55 -3.48 -0.95
CA LEU A 4 -9.87 -2.19 -1.03
C LEU A 4 -8.46 -2.36 -1.62
N ALA A 5 -7.70 -3.31 -1.12
CA ALA A 5 -6.34 -3.56 -1.60
C ALA A 5 -6.33 -3.93 -3.08
N ARG A 6 -7.28 -4.76 -3.52
CA ARG A 6 -7.41 -5.14 -4.92
C ARG A 6 -7.72 -3.93 -5.80
N GLU A 7 -8.61 -3.06 -5.35
CA GLU A 7 -8.97 -1.87 -6.11
C GLU A 7 -7.78 -0.90 -6.22
N ILE A 8 -7.02 -0.71 -5.14
CA ILE A 8 -5.81 0.11 -5.18
C ILE A 8 -4.77 -0.47 -6.13
N TYR A 9 -4.56 -1.79 -6.08
CA TYR A 9 -3.65 -2.48 -6.99
C TYR A 9 -4.02 -2.22 -8.46
N GLU A 10 -5.31 -2.41 -8.79
CA GLU A 10 -5.77 -2.22 -10.17
C GLU A 10 -5.68 -0.77 -10.62
N TRP A 11 -5.99 0.18 -9.73
CA TRP A 11 -5.83 1.60 -10.02
C TRP A 11 -4.36 1.95 -10.27
N CYS A 12 -3.45 1.43 -9.45
CA CYS A 12 -2.02 1.62 -9.64
C CYS A 12 -1.54 1.04 -10.96
N LYS A 13 -1.99 -0.17 -11.32
CA LYS A 13 -1.64 -0.81 -12.59
C LYS A 13 -2.12 0.02 -13.76
N ALA A 14 -3.34 0.53 -13.70
CA ALA A 14 -3.93 1.32 -14.78
C ALA A 14 -3.20 2.66 -15.01
N ASN A 15 -2.50 3.16 -13.99
CA ASN A 15 -1.80 4.44 -14.05
C ASN A 15 -0.27 4.28 -14.02
N ASP A 16 0.24 3.07 -14.20
CA ASP A 16 1.68 2.76 -14.16
C ASP A 16 2.35 3.17 -12.84
N LEU A 17 1.65 2.96 -11.71
CA LEU A 17 2.10 3.38 -10.39
C LEU A 17 2.47 2.21 -9.46
N TRP A 18 2.29 0.96 -9.89
CA TRP A 18 2.40 -0.18 -8.98
C TRP A 18 3.82 -0.51 -8.53
N MET A 19 4.85 -0.01 -9.16
CA MET A 19 6.23 -0.31 -8.80
C MET A 19 6.59 0.14 -7.38
N ASP A 20 7.27 -0.74 -6.62
CA ASP A 20 7.77 -0.48 -5.27
C ASP A 20 6.68 -0.12 -4.25
N ILE A 21 5.55 -0.82 -4.33
CA ILE A 21 4.45 -0.66 -3.38
C ILE A 21 4.27 -1.93 -2.56
N THR A 22 4.00 -1.75 -1.26
CA THR A 22 3.57 -2.81 -0.36
C THR A 22 2.35 -2.32 0.43
N MET A 23 1.31 -3.14 0.47
CA MET A 23 0.09 -2.87 1.23
C MET A 23 -0.01 -3.85 2.39
N TYR A 24 -0.42 -3.36 3.57
CA TYR A 24 -0.53 -4.14 4.80
C TYR A 24 -1.99 -4.12 5.28
N PHE A 25 -2.59 -5.30 5.43
CA PHE A 25 -3.97 -5.43 5.90
C PHE A 25 -4.22 -6.86 6.35
N ASP A 26 -5.13 -7.05 7.29
CA ASP A 26 -5.56 -8.36 7.78
C ASP A 26 -4.39 -9.28 8.19
N GLY A 27 -3.33 -8.70 8.77
CA GLY A 27 -2.18 -9.44 9.25
C GLY A 27 -1.23 -9.93 8.18
N LYS A 28 -1.38 -9.46 6.95
CA LYS A 28 -0.57 -9.88 5.80
C LYS A 28 -0.13 -8.67 4.97
N ALA A 29 0.72 -8.91 3.98
CA ALA A 29 1.15 -7.88 3.05
C ALA A 29 0.98 -8.34 1.60
N TRP A 30 0.57 -7.42 0.75
CA TRP A 30 0.58 -7.57 -0.71
C TRP A 30 1.63 -6.64 -1.27
N SER A 31 2.57 -7.20 -2.04
CA SER A 31 3.74 -6.45 -2.48
C SER A 31 4.03 -6.67 -3.96
N TYR A 32 4.54 -5.63 -4.60
CA TYR A 32 5.17 -5.72 -5.92
C TYR A 32 6.40 -6.66 -5.88
N ASN A 33 7.12 -6.68 -4.76
CA ASN A 33 8.40 -7.34 -4.62
C ASN A 33 8.21 -8.82 -4.24
N ASN A 34 8.88 -9.74 -4.98
CA ASN A 34 8.83 -11.16 -4.73
C ASN A 34 10.07 -11.70 -4.00
N ASN A 35 10.99 -10.85 -3.57
CA ASN A 35 12.24 -11.26 -2.92
C ASN A 35 12.39 -10.75 -1.49
N TRP A 36 11.29 -10.30 -0.87
CA TRP A 36 11.30 -9.73 0.47
C TRP A 36 11.83 -10.71 1.51
N SER A 37 11.54 -12.00 1.34
CA SER A 37 11.97 -13.05 2.26
C SER A 37 13.49 -13.17 2.38
N GLN A 38 14.26 -12.66 1.43
CA GLN A 38 15.72 -12.69 1.49
C GLN A 38 16.27 -11.84 2.64
N TYR A 39 15.49 -10.88 3.11
CA TYR A 39 15.91 -9.91 4.12
C TYR A 39 15.16 -10.05 5.44
N ASP A 40 14.26 -11.02 5.55
CA ASP A 40 13.43 -11.20 6.75
C ASP A 40 13.26 -12.70 7.03
N SER A 41 13.97 -13.19 8.06
CA SER A 41 13.94 -14.61 8.42
C SER A 41 12.61 -15.08 9.00
N ARG A 42 11.68 -14.16 9.29
CA ARG A 42 10.34 -14.50 9.80
C ARG A 42 9.38 -14.92 8.69
N VAL A 43 9.85 -14.90 7.45
CA VAL A 43 8.98 -14.93 6.29
C VAL A 43 9.00 -16.27 5.60
N ASP A 44 7.82 -16.83 5.33
CA ASP A 44 7.65 -17.91 4.39
C ASP A 44 7.74 -17.39 2.95
N ALA A 45 7.91 -18.31 1.99
CA ALA A 45 7.94 -17.96 0.58
C ALA A 45 6.63 -17.25 0.19
N PRO A 46 6.71 -16.17 -0.61
CA PRO A 46 5.52 -15.45 -1.01
C PRO A 46 4.65 -16.27 -1.96
N LYS A 47 3.34 -16.03 -1.89
CA LYS A 47 2.37 -16.61 -2.80
C LYS A 47 2.08 -15.59 -3.90
N LYS A 48 2.26 -15.99 -5.16
CA LYS A 48 1.90 -15.13 -6.29
C LYS A 48 0.37 -15.12 -6.44
N ILE A 49 -0.22 -13.93 -6.39
CA ILE A 49 -1.68 -13.74 -6.51
C ILE A 49 -2.04 -13.25 -7.90
N ASP A 50 -1.25 -12.36 -8.48
CA ASP A 50 -1.48 -11.76 -9.78
C ASP A 50 -0.15 -11.27 -10.34
N GLU A 51 -0.16 -10.59 -11.48
CA GLU A 51 1.03 -10.03 -12.11
C GLU A 51 1.67 -8.99 -11.19
N ASP A 52 2.93 -9.25 -10.79
CA ASP A 52 3.67 -8.39 -9.87
C ASP A 52 2.94 -8.14 -8.55
N LEU A 53 2.15 -9.13 -8.10
CA LEU A 53 1.42 -9.05 -6.84
C LEU A 53 1.64 -10.34 -6.05
N TYR A 54 2.30 -10.21 -4.89
CA TYR A 54 2.70 -11.32 -4.05
C TYR A 54 2.17 -11.14 -2.64
N GLU A 55 1.69 -12.22 -2.02
CA GLU A 55 1.18 -12.20 -0.66
C GLU A 55 2.18 -12.79 0.31
N TYR A 56 2.44 -12.07 1.39
CA TYR A 56 3.28 -12.50 2.51
C TYR A 56 2.42 -12.60 3.77
N GLU A 57 2.52 -13.74 4.46
CA GLU A 57 1.80 -13.96 5.72
C GLU A 57 2.50 -13.28 6.90
N ASN A 58 1.75 -13.02 7.97
CA ASN A 58 2.27 -12.53 9.25
C ASN A 58 3.10 -11.24 9.11
N ARG A 59 2.48 -10.22 8.50
CA ARG A 59 3.10 -8.90 8.37
C ARG A 59 2.30 -7.86 9.10
N ASN A 60 2.99 -7.05 9.90
CA ASN A 60 2.41 -5.93 10.60
C ASN A 60 3.15 -4.66 10.15
N PRO A 61 2.44 -3.61 9.67
CA PRO A 61 3.11 -2.39 9.21
C PRO A 61 3.95 -1.72 10.29
N ARG A 62 3.61 -1.92 11.56
CA ARG A 62 4.37 -1.34 12.69
C ARG A 62 5.78 -1.91 12.82
N ASP A 63 6.06 -3.04 12.20
CA ASP A 63 7.41 -3.61 12.17
C ASP A 63 8.30 -2.90 11.15
N TYR A 64 7.72 -2.08 10.26
CA TYR A 64 8.41 -1.49 9.13
C TYR A 64 8.41 0.02 9.12
N PHE A 65 7.42 0.67 9.74
CA PHE A 65 7.37 2.13 9.84
C PHE A 65 6.53 2.60 11.02
N GLU A 66 6.74 3.88 11.39
CA GLU A 66 6.07 4.54 12.49
C GLU A 66 4.73 5.17 12.06
N TYR A 67 4.05 5.80 13.00
CA TYR A 67 2.82 6.56 12.79
C TYR A 67 1.63 5.71 12.34
N VAL A 68 1.57 4.47 12.82
CA VAL A 68 0.43 3.58 12.59
C VAL A 68 -0.34 3.45 13.90
N ARG A 69 -1.57 3.95 13.93
CA ARG A 69 -2.42 3.87 15.13
C ARG A 69 -3.13 2.51 15.18
N GLU A 70 -3.49 2.12 16.41
CA GLU A 70 -4.33 0.94 16.60
C GLU A 70 -5.82 1.30 16.51
N PRO A 71 -6.69 0.42 16.02
CA PRO A 71 -6.30 -0.81 15.32
C PRO A 71 -5.81 -0.51 13.90
N ASN A 72 -4.90 -1.34 13.41
CA ASN A 72 -4.42 -1.22 12.03
C ASN A 72 -5.52 -1.69 11.09
N ILE A 73 -6.03 -0.79 10.26
CA ILE A 73 -7.02 -1.14 9.25
C ILE A 73 -6.33 -1.42 7.93
N PHE A 74 -5.51 -0.47 7.46
CA PHE A 74 -4.78 -0.58 6.21
C PHE A 74 -3.60 0.38 6.26
N SER A 75 -2.46 -0.06 5.76
CA SER A 75 -1.28 0.80 5.60
C SER A 75 -0.57 0.43 4.31
N MET A 76 0.19 1.36 3.75
CA MET A 76 1.00 1.04 2.57
C MET A 76 2.26 1.90 2.52
N SER A 77 3.29 1.33 1.92
CA SER A 77 4.54 2.03 1.62
C SER A 77 4.74 2.13 0.11
N PHE A 78 5.40 3.19 -0.33
CA PHE A 78 5.60 3.47 -1.75
C PHE A 78 6.87 4.29 -1.92
N GLU A 79 7.82 3.77 -2.68
CA GLU A 79 9.09 4.45 -2.93
C GLU A 79 9.33 4.69 -4.43
N GLY A 80 8.40 4.22 -5.28
CA GLY A 80 8.46 4.39 -6.72
C GLY A 80 7.56 5.51 -7.23
N PRO A 81 6.85 5.29 -8.35
CA PRO A 81 6.06 6.34 -8.99
C PRO A 81 4.98 6.97 -8.09
N LEU A 82 4.34 6.18 -7.24
CA LEU A 82 3.30 6.73 -6.36
C LEU A 82 3.88 7.73 -5.35
N TYR A 83 5.12 7.55 -4.92
CA TYR A 83 5.81 8.53 -4.09
C TYR A 83 5.81 9.92 -4.75
N HIS A 84 6.11 9.97 -6.03
CA HIS A 84 6.16 11.23 -6.76
C HIS A 84 4.79 11.88 -6.90
N VAL A 85 3.74 11.08 -7.04
CA VAL A 85 2.36 11.57 -7.09
C VAL A 85 1.95 12.17 -5.75
N LEU A 86 2.13 11.43 -4.66
CA LEU A 86 1.65 11.84 -3.33
C LEU A 86 2.49 12.95 -2.71
N ASN A 87 3.66 13.24 -3.28
CA ASN A 87 4.50 14.35 -2.85
C ASN A 87 4.55 15.49 -3.87
N ALA A 88 3.61 15.51 -4.82
CA ALA A 88 3.39 16.59 -5.77
C ALA A 88 4.57 16.86 -6.72
N TYR A 89 5.29 15.81 -7.12
CA TYR A 89 6.47 15.96 -7.98
C TYR A 89 6.18 15.74 -9.47
N VAL A 90 4.95 15.39 -9.85
CA VAL A 90 4.60 15.10 -11.25
C VAL A 90 3.36 15.88 -11.68
N PRO A 91 3.24 16.26 -12.97
CA PRO A 91 2.01 16.85 -13.49
C PRO A 91 0.83 15.90 -13.31
N GLY A 92 -0.35 16.43 -13.01
CA GLY A 92 -1.55 15.62 -12.84
C GLY A 92 -1.70 14.95 -11.47
N TRP A 93 -0.80 15.25 -10.52
CA TRP A 93 -0.84 14.64 -9.20
C TRP A 93 -2.13 14.91 -8.44
N ILE A 94 -2.74 16.08 -8.64
CA ILE A 94 -3.98 16.45 -7.94
C ILE A 94 -5.11 15.49 -8.28
N LYS A 95 -5.28 15.20 -9.56
CA LYS A 95 -6.32 14.27 -10.03
C LYS A 95 -6.09 12.86 -9.50
N LEU A 96 -4.85 12.39 -9.55
CA LEU A 96 -4.50 11.04 -9.08
C LEU A 96 -4.70 10.92 -7.57
N GLU A 97 -4.32 11.94 -6.81
CA GLU A 97 -4.52 11.95 -5.36
C GLU A 97 -6.02 11.95 -5.01
N GLU A 98 -6.84 12.74 -5.72
CA GLU A 98 -8.28 12.73 -5.53
C GLU A 98 -8.88 11.36 -5.83
N GLU A 99 -8.42 10.69 -6.88
CA GLU A 99 -8.88 9.35 -7.22
C GLU A 99 -8.56 8.36 -6.10
N LEU A 100 -7.34 8.41 -5.56
CA LEU A 100 -6.95 7.55 -4.45
C LEU A 100 -7.78 7.83 -3.20
N GLN A 101 -7.98 9.10 -2.85
CA GLN A 101 -8.82 9.48 -1.72
C GLN A 101 -10.24 8.93 -1.89
N ASN A 102 -10.79 8.99 -3.10
CA ASN A 102 -12.13 8.50 -3.38
C ASN A 102 -12.23 6.97 -3.26
N ILE A 103 -11.17 6.25 -3.61
CA ILE A 103 -11.12 4.80 -3.40
C ILE A 103 -11.24 4.51 -1.89
N PHE A 104 -10.46 5.17 -1.05
CA PHE A 104 -10.57 4.98 0.40
C PHE A 104 -11.96 5.34 0.93
N LYS A 105 -12.53 6.47 0.49
CA LYS A 105 -13.86 6.91 0.93
C LYS A 105 -14.95 5.88 0.61
N LYS A 106 -14.83 5.19 -0.50
CA LYS A 106 -15.79 4.14 -0.88
C LYS A 106 -15.89 3.05 0.18
N TYR A 107 -14.83 2.83 0.94
CA TYR A 107 -14.79 1.83 2.01
C TYR A 107 -14.94 2.44 3.40
N GLY A 108 -15.36 3.71 3.47
CA GLY A 108 -15.56 4.40 4.74
C GLY A 108 -14.27 4.82 5.44
N LEU A 109 -13.20 5.03 4.67
CA LEU A 109 -11.88 5.33 5.21
C LEU A 109 -11.35 6.66 4.68
N TYR A 110 -10.42 7.24 5.43
CA TYR A 110 -9.53 8.29 4.97
C TYR A 110 -8.10 7.88 5.29
N TYR A 111 -7.11 8.49 4.64
CA TYR A 111 -5.73 8.17 4.95
C TYR A 111 -4.96 9.39 5.43
N GLU A 112 -3.91 9.14 6.21
CA GLU A 112 -2.94 10.13 6.64
C GLU A 112 -1.54 9.67 6.25
N MET A 113 -0.70 10.61 5.79
CA MET A 113 0.70 10.32 5.52
C MET A 113 1.44 10.16 6.84
N GLY A 114 2.27 9.13 6.94
CA GLY A 114 3.22 9.00 8.02
C GLY A 114 4.52 9.69 7.62
N HIS A 115 5.45 8.92 7.01
CA HIS A 115 6.57 9.51 6.29
C HIS A 115 6.13 9.87 4.86
N ALA A 116 7.00 10.54 4.10
CA ALA A 116 6.72 10.86 2.70
C ALA A 116 6.46 9.62 1.84
N TRP A 117 6.91 8.43 2.30
CA TRP A 117 6.85 7.17 1.57
C TRP A 117 5.85 6.16 2.14
N ASN A 118 5.03 6.54 3.13
CA ASN A 118 4.00 5.64 3.66
C ASN A 118 2.73 6.40 4.07
N LEU A 119 1.63 5.66 4.11
CA LEU A 119 0.36 6.16 4.62
C LEU A 119 -0.35 5.07 5.41
N SER A 120 -1.31 5.49 6.24
CA SER A 120 -2.21 4.57 6.93
C SER A 120 -3.64 5.11 6.85
N ALA A 121 -4.60 4.20 6.81
CA ALA A 121 -6.00 4.53 6.64
C ALA A 121 -6.79 4.23 7.92
N TYR A 122 -7.76 5.08 8.18
CA TYR A 122 -8.57 5.07 9.40
C TYR A 122 -10.04 5.26 9.05
N GLU A 123 -10.92 4.77 9.91
CA GLU A 123 -12.35 4.96 9.74
C GLU A 123 -12.72 6.44 9.82
N ILE A 124 -13.60 6.85 8.91
CA ILE A 124 -14.16 8.20 8.91
C ILE A 124 -15.04 8.43 10.13
#